data_89ff2bcf0d8a8076ddeeaf0a3f650b45
#
_entry.id   89ff2bcf0d8a8076ddeeaf0a3f650b45
#
_cell.length_a   1.000
_cell.length_b   1.000
_cell.length_c   1.000
_cell.angle_alpha   90.00
_cell.angle_beta   90.00
_cell.angle_gamma   90.00
#
_symmetry.space_group_name_H-M   'P 1'
#
loop_
_entity.id
_entity.type
_entity.pdbx_description
1 polymer ?
#
loop_
_entity_poly.entity_id
_entity_poly.type
_entity_poly.pdbx_seq_one_letter_code
_entity_poly.pdbx_strand_id
1 'polypeptide(L)'
;LGTVFCGTNTVPVALIGEKNMGERYLHQKCPFLKALSQEKREQFEIYFRTAPDWLIDSLVVEKIKKGTTFIRENNPADTIYFIVEGLIVATDYRVLGVSYDFMQFQKMYAFGGMEFIMDLDVYKTSLRTVTDSIAVKISRAMFEKWMYSDIKALKYESKLIGEYLLEQARNERIVLLMKGTDRLCLLLVYHYEQYQKDGILCVKEG
;
A
#
# COMPACT_ATOMS: atom_id res chain seq x y z
N LEU A 1 1.20 2.47 -39.06
CA LEU A 1 0.73 1.10 -38.81
C LEU A 1 1.64 0.50 -37.73
N GLY A 2 1.33 0.71 -36.47
CA GLY A 2 2.03 0.16 -35.30
C GLY A 2 1.00 -0.51 -34.42
N THR A 3 1.07 -1.81 -34.32
CA THR A 3 0.20 -2.68 -33.55
C THR A 3 0.46 -2.43 -32.05
N VAL A 4 -0.53 -1.89 -31.35
CA VAL A 4 -0.52 -1.79 -29.87
C VAL A 4 -0.87 -3.17 -29.33
N PHE A 5 0.08 -3.85 -28.71
CA PHE A 5 -0.17 -5.06 -27.93
C PHE A 5 -0.86 -4.69 -26.62
N CYS A 6 -2.16 -4.93 -26.56
CA CYS A 6 -2.92 -4.96 -25.32
C CYS A 6 -2.65 -6.30 -24.64
N GLY A 7 -1.70 -6.31 -23.70
CA GLY A 7 -1.43 -7.47 -22.84
C GLY A 7 -2.40 -7.54 -21.69
N THR A 8 -3.51 -8.26 -21.86
CA THR A 8 -4.35 -8.72 -20.74
C THR A 8 -3.56 -9.77 -19.95
N ASN A 9 -2.95 -9.38 -18.84
CA ASN A 9 -2.43 -10.33 -17.86
C ASN A 9 -3.61 -11.00 -17.14
N THR A 10 -4.19 -11.99 -17.77
CA THR A 10 -4.99 -13.02 -17.11
C THR A 10 -4.04 -13.86 -16.26
N VAL A 11 -4.09 -13.66 -14.95
CA VAL A 11 -3.47 -14.58 -13.99
C VAL A 11 -4.10 -15.96 -14.20
N PRO A 12 -3.33 -17.04 -14.39
CA PRO A 12 -3.90 -18.37 -14.59
C PRO A 12 -4.70 -18.79 -13.35
N VAL A 13 -5.99 -19.06 -13.54
CA VAL A 13 -6.87 -19.69 -12.54
C VAL A 13 -6.51 -21.18 -12.48
N ALA A 14 -5.35 -21.50 -11.91
CA ALA A 14 -4.95 -22.86 -11.63
C ALA A 14 -4.09 -22.89 -10.37
N LEU A 15 -4.72 -22.74 -9.21
CA LEU A 15 -4.25 -23.21 -7.89
C LEU A 15 -5.41 -23.10 -6.87
N ILE A 16 -6.58 -23.62 -7.26
CA ILE A 16 -7.65 -23.94 -6.30
C ILE A 16 -7.35 -25.35 -5.84
N GLY A 17 -6.64 -25.49 -4.71
CA GLY A 17 -6.45 -26.79 -4.14
C GLY A 17 -5.25 -26.86 -3.20
N GLU A 18 -5.31 -26.09 -2.14
CA GLU A 18 -4.73 -26.32 -0.81
C GLU A 18 -4.92 -25.02 -0.04
N LYS A 19 -6.05 -24.87 0.66
CA LYS A 19 -6.18 -23.81 1.67
C LYS A 19 -5.10 -24.12 2.72
N ASN A 20 -4.00 -23.41 2.59
CA ASN A 20 -2.80 -23.59 3.41
C ASN A 20 -3.18 -23.44 4.88
N MET A 21 -2.60 -24.29 5.73
CA MET A 21 -2.79 -24.25 7.20
C MET A 21 -2.53 -22.83 7.73
N GLY A 22 -1.59 -22.06 7.12
CA GLY A 22 -1.31 -20.66 7.42
C GLY A 22 -2.46 -19.69 7.17
N GLU A 23 -3.27 -19.87 6.10
CA GLU A 23 -4.45 -19.01 5.86
C GLU A 23 -5.51 -19.20 6.94
N ARG A 24 -5.73 -20.43 7.41
CA ARG A 24 -6.67 -20.70 8.50
C ARG A 24 -6.21 -20.06 9.80
N TYR A 25 -4.92 -20.10 10.09
CA TYR A 25 -4.34 -19.47 11.27
C TYR A 25 -4.47 -17.95 11.21
N LEU A 26 -4.17 -17.33 10.08
CA LEU A 26 -4.32 -15.89 9.85
C LEU A 26 -5.77 -15.44 10.10
N HIS A 27 -6.76 -16.15 9.57
CA HIS A 27 -8.17 -15.83 9.78
C HIS A 27 -8.63 -16.02 11.23
N GLN A 28 -8.06 -16.97 11.94
CA GLN A 28 -8.36 -17.19 13.35
C GLN A 28 -7.80 -16.05 14.23
N LYS A 29 -6.59 -15.58 13.94
CA LYS A 29 -5.90 -14.54 14.69
C LYS A 29 -6.33 -13.11 14.29
N CYS A 30 -6.78 -12.94 13.06
CA CYS A 30 -7.18 -11.65 12.51
C CYS A 30 -8.70 -11.61 12.20
N PRO A 31 -9.58 -11.63 13.21
CA PRO A 31 -11.03 -11.66 12.99
C PRO A 31 -11.58 -10.43 12.27
N PHE A 32 -10.87 -9.30 12.30
CA PHE A 32 -11.20 -8.08 11.57
C PHE A 32 -11.24 -8.28 10.04
N LEU A 33 -10.55 -9.30 9.50
CA LEU A 33 -10.56 -9.62 8.08
C LEU A 33 -11.97 -9.91 7.54
N LYS A 34 -12.87 -10.40 8.39
CA LYS A 34 -14.27 -10.68 8.01
C LYS A 34 -15.07 -9.40 7.71
N ALA A 35 -14.67 -8.28 8.30
CA ALA A 35 -15.34 -6.99 8.12
C ALA A 35 -14.79 -6.20 6.92
N LEU A 36 -13.63 -6.58 6.38
CA LEU A 36 -13.03 -5.92 5.23
C LEU A 36 -13.75 -6.26 3.92
N SER A 37 -13.66 -5.35 2.94
CA SER A 37 -14.04 -5.66 1.55
C SER A 37 -13.21 -6.84 1.02
N GLN A 38 -13.75 -7.55 0.04
CA GLN A 38 -13.07 -8.70 -0.56
C GLN A 38 -11.68 -8.31 -1.09
N GLU A 39 -11.59 -7.21 -1.81
CA GLU A 39 -10.32 -6.72 -2.38
C GLU A 39 -9.25 -6.48 -1.30
N LYS A 40 -9.59 -5.80 -0.21
CA LYS A 40 -8.64 -5.51 0.88
C LYS A 40 -8.24 -6.76 1.66
N ARG A 41 -9.18 -7.69 1.82
CA ARG A 41 -8.90 -8.99 2.41
C ARG A 41 -7.90 -9.77 1.57
N GLU A 42 -8.12 -9.86 0.27
CA GLU A 42 -7.22 -10.54 -0.67
C GLU A 42 -5.82 -9.90 -0.66
N GLN A 43 -5.73 -8.59 -0.65
CA GLN A 43 -4.43 -7.89 -0.53
C GLN A 43 -3.69 -8.29 0.75
N PHE A 44 -4.39 -8.35 1.89
CA PHE A 44 -3.81 -8.74 3.17
C PHE A 44 -3.38 -10.22 3.16
N GLU A 45 -4.23 -11.13 2.68
CA GLU A 45 -3.95 -12.56 2.57
C GLU A 45 -2.75 -12.84 1.65
N ILE A 46 -2.67 -12.14 0.52
CA ILE A 46 -1.53 -12.25 -0.41
C ILE A 46 -0.25 -11.77 0.26
N TYR A 47 -0.30 -10.64 0.97
CA TYR A 47 0.88 -10.07 1.62
C TYR A 47 1.42 -11.01 2.71
N PHE A 48 0.56 -11.54 3.57
CA PHE A 48 0.92 -12.41 4.68
C PHE A 48 0.90 -13.90 4.35
N ARG A 49 0.81 -14.28 3.08
CA ARG A 49 0.67 -15.68 2.66
C ARG A 49 1.77 -16.61 3.17
N THR A 50 3.00 -16.12 3.29
CA THR A 50 4.16 -16.88 3.76
C THR A 50 4.56 -16.51 5.17
N ALA A 51 3.76 -15.68 5.85
CA ALA A 51 4.04 -15.24 7.20
C ALA A 51 4.03 -16.41 8.18
N PRO A 52 5.08 -16.60 8.98
CA PRO A 52 5.12 -17.64 10.01
C PRO A 52 4.20 -17.28 11.18
N ASP A 53 3.76 -18.29 11.93
CA ASP A 53 2.83 -18.13 13.05
C ASP A 53 3.33 -17.13 14.10
N TRP A 54 4.63 -17.14 14.42
CA TRP A 54 5.22 -16.20 15.39
C TRP A 54 5.09 -14.72 14.94
N LEU A 55 5.08 -14.46 13.61
CA LEU A 55 4.84 -13.11 13.10
C LEU A 55 3.36 -12.75 13.22
N ILE A 56 2.47 -13.67 12.83
CA ILE A 56 1.02 -13.48 12.91
C ILE A 56 0.61 -13.21 14.37
N ASP A 57 1.21 -13.90 15.33
CA ASP A 57 0.97 -13.67 16.77
C ASP A 57 1.45 -12.29 17.27
N SER A 58 2.41 -11.68 16.57
CA SER A 58 2.95 -10.35 16.90
C SER A 58 2.16 -9.19 16.29
N LEU A 59 1.17 -9.47 15.42
CA LEU A 59 0.35 -8.45 14.80
C LEU A 59 -0.52 -7.73 15.85
N VAL A 60 -0.48 -6.42 15.85
CA VAL A 60 -1.32 -5.58 16.71
C VAL A 60 -2.27 -4.75 15.84
N VAL A 61 -3.56 -4.87 16.10
CA VAL A 61 -4.60 -4.08 15.40
C VAL A 61 -4.82 -2.78 16.14
N GLU A 62 -4.78 -1.67 15.43
CA GLU A 62 -5.01 -0.32 15.96
C GLU A 62 -6.06 0.42 15.14
N LYS A 63 -6.98 1.09 15.84
CA LYS A 63 -7.94 2.02 15.22
C LYS A 63 -7.38 3.42 15.32
N ILE A 64 -7.21 4.07 14.18
CA ILE A 64 -6.63 5.41 14.06
C ILE A 64 -7.74 6.36 13.61
N LYS A 65 -7.96 7.41 14.41
CA LYS A 65 -8.98 8.42 14.11
C LYS A 65 -8.58 9.28 12.92
N LYS A 66 -9.59 9.75 12.17
CA LYS A 66 -9.43 10.75 11.12
C LYS A 66 -8.57 11.94 11.60
N GLY A 67 -7.66 12.39 10.75
CA GLY A 67 -6.78 13.54 11.01
C GLY A 67 -5.55 13.23 11.86
N THR A 68 -5.36 11.97 12.28
CA THR A 68 -4.21 11.58 13.10
C THR A 68 -2.96 11.38 12.23
N THR A 69 -1.86 12.05 12.59
CA THR A 69 -0.53 11.76 12.04
C THR A 69 0.08 10.62 12.85
N PHE A 70 0.12 9.42 12.27
CA PHE A 70 0.58 8.20 12.94
C PHE A 70 2.04 7.86 12.64
N ILE A 71 2.59 8.33 11.53
CA ILE A 71 4.02 8.34 11.21
C ILE A 71 4.45 9.80 11.06
N ARG A 72 5.58 10.17 11.68
CA ARG A 72 6.20 11.49 11.53
C ARG A 72 7.58 11.35 10.93
N GLU A 73 7.85 12.17 9.92
CA GLU A 73 9.18 12.30 9.32
C GLU A 73 10.23 12.57 10.42
N ASN A 74 11.40 11.95 10.28
CA ASN A 74 12.53 12.00 11.21
C ASN A 74 12.31 11.35 12.59
N ASN A 75 11.15 10.77 12.86
CA ASN A 75 10.98 9.89 14.02
C ASN A 75 11.61 8.51 13.76
N PRO A 76 12.03 7.78 14.82
CA PRO A 76 12.56 6.43 14.69
C PRO A 76 11.59 5.50 13.93
N ALA A 77 12.10 4.75 12.96
CA ALA A 77 11.31 3.83 12.14
C ALA A 77 11.24 2.44 12.81
N ASP A 78 10.73 2.39 14.05
CA ASP A 78 10.69 1.18 14.88
C ASP A 78 9.47 0.30 14.64
N THR A 79 8.49 0.79 13.89
CA THR A 79 7.20 0.13 13.67
C THR A 79 6.87 0.11 12.19
N ILE A 80 6.37 -1.04 11.71
CA ILE A 80 5.84 -1.19 10.36
C ILE A 80 4.31 -1.19 10.45
N TYR A 81 3.66 -0.36 9.64
CA TYR A 81 2.21 -0.22 9.59
C TYR A 81 1.65 -0.73 8.27
N PHE A 82 0.56 -1.46 8.35
CA PHE A 82 -0.26 -1.91 7.21
C PHE A 82 -1.65 -1.32 7.36
N ILE A 83 -2.05 -0.44 6.46
CA ILE A 83 -3.39 0.14 6.51
C ILE A 83 -4.35 -0.80 5.79
N VAL A 84 -5.20 -1.44 6.56
CA VAL A 84 -6.16 -2.42 6.06
C VAL A 84 -7.52 -1.82 5.74
N GLU A 85 -7.85 -0.69 6.37
CA GLU A 85 -9.05 0.09 6.08
C GLU A 85 -8.79 1.57 6.30
N GLY A 86 -9.50 2.41 5.53
CA GLY A 86 -9.36 3.85 5.58
C GLY A 86 -8.50 4.40 4.45
N LEU A 87 -8.32 5.72 4.50
CA LEU A 87 -7.58 6.50 3.54
C LEU A 87 -6.49 7.28 4.25
N ILE A 88 -5.28 7.20 3.74
CA ILE A 88 -4.13 7.94 4.26
C ILE A 88 -3.44 8.76 3.18
N VAL A 89 -2.77 9.81 3.61
CA VAL A 89 -1.99 10.70 2.75
C VAL A 89 -0.59 10.90 3.30
N ALA A 90 0.35 11.09 2.40
CA ALA A 90 1.66 11.60 2.74
C ALA A 90 1.57 13.13 2.84
N THR A 91 2.03 13.68 3.97
CA THR A 91 1.92 15.10 4.29
C THR A 91 3.32 15.70 4.49
N ASP A 92 3.58 16.81 3.82
CA ASP A 92 4.77 17.62 4.04
C ASP A 92 4.42 18.85 4.91
N TYR A 93 5.19 19.05 5.98
CA TYR A 93 5.03 20.17 6.93
C TYR A 93 6.08 21.26 6.75
N ARG A 94 6.98 21.16 5.76
CA ARG A 94 8.14 22.04 5.60
C ARG A 94 7.82 23.36 4.92
N VAL A 95 6.70 23.48 4.23
CA VAL A 95 6.41 24.65 3.40
C VAL A 95 5.71 25.73 4.22
N LEU A 96 6.47 26.72 4.74
CA LEU A 96 5.94 27.94 5.38
C LEU A 96 4.89 27.71 6.47
N GLY A 97 4.97 26.59 7.20
CA GLY A 97 4.00 26.25 8.25
C GLY A 97 2.63 25.76 7.72
N VAL A 98 2.51 25.55 6.43
CA VAL A 98 1.32 24.95 5.79
C VAL A 98 1.60 23.47 5.54
N SER A 99 0.68 22.61 5.97
CA SER A 99 0.74 21.20 5.62
C SER A 99 0.26 20.99 4.19
N TYR A 100 0.99 20.20 3.42
CA TYR A 100 0.67 19.87 2.04
C TYR A 100 0.56 18.35 1.87
N ASP A 101 -0.65 17.88 1.50
CA ASP A 101 -0.88 16.47 1.19
C ASP A 101 -0.50 16.24 -0.28
N PHE A 102 0.55 15.47 -0.53
CA PHE A 102 1.09 15.31 -1.89
C PHE A 102 0.86 13.92 -2.48
N MET A 103 0.42 12.96 -1.66
CA MET A 103 0.18 11.59 -2.12
C MET A 103 -0.88 10.89 -1.28
N GLN A 104 -1.76 10.17 -1.97
CA GLN A 104 -2.80 9.35 -1.39
C GLN A 104 -2.51 7.87 -1.64
N PHE A 105 -2.63 7.04 -0.60
CA PHE A 105 -2.41 5.61 -0.72
C PHE A 105 -3.74 4.87 -0.70
N GLN A 106 -3.98 4.06 -1.74
CA GLN A 106 -5.19 3.25 -1.91
C GLN A 106 -4.90 1.75 -1.71
N LYS A 107 -3.68 1.33 -2.02
CA LYS A 107 -3.22 -0.06 -1.85
C LYS A 107 -2.60 -0.25 -0.47
N MET A 108 -2.55 -1.49 -0.03
CA MET A 108 -1.83 -1.84 1.19
C MET A 108 -0.33 -1.89 0.92
N TYR A 109 0.41 -1.11 1.69
CA TYR A 109 1.88 -1.09 1.73
C TYR A 109 2.37 -1.33 3.15
N ALA A 110 3.60 -1.82 3.30
CA ALA A 110 4.31 -1.83 4.56
C ALA A 110 4.97 -0.45 4.78
N PHE A 111 4.28 0.46 5.48
CA PHE A 111 4.83 1.77 5.82
C PHE A 111 5.90 1.61 6.90
N GLY A 112 7.13 1.93 6.57
CA GLY A 112 8.35 1.61 7.30
C GLY A 112 9.17 0.49 6.65
N GLY A 113 8.59 -0.27 5.70
CA GLY A 113 9.28 -1.33 4.97
C GLY A 113 10.36 -0.81 4.03
N MET A 114 10.13 0.34 3.40
CA MET A 114 11.14 0.99 2.57
C MET A 114 12.35 1.43 3.42
N GLU A 115 12.11 1.99 4.60
CA GLU A 115 13.17 2.38 5.53
C GLU A 115 14.00 1.17 5.96
N PHE A 116 13.37 0.01 6.17
CA PHE A 116 14.11 -1.24 6.42
C PHE A 116 14.98 -1.63 5.22
N ILE A 117 14.43 -1.67 4.01
CA ILE A 117 15.17 -2.08 2.79
C ILE A 117 16.36 -1.15 2.51
N MET A 118 16.24 0.13 2.87
CA MET A 118 17.26 1.16 2.65
C MET A 118 18.19 1.38 3.85
N ASP A 119 18.12 0.57 4.90
CA ASP A 119 18.88 0.71 6.15
C ASP A 119 18.75 2.11 6.78
N LEU A 120 17.53 2.68 6.74
CA LEU A 120 17.25 3.99 7.34
C LEU A 120 16.67 3.82 8.75
N ASP A 121 17.19 4.60 9.70
CA ASP A 121 16.76 4.55 11.11
C ASP A 121 15.53 5.39 11.39
N VAL A 122 15.17 6.30 10.49
CA VAL A 122 14.06 7.23 10.66
C VAL A 122 13.13 7.22 9.47
N TYR A 123 11.85 7.48 9.70
CA TYR A 123 10.88 7.66 8.64
C TYR A 123 11.22 8.88 7.76
N LYS A 124 11.03 8.73 6.46
CA LYS A 124 11.33 9.79 5.47
C LYS A 124 10.10 10.60 5.07
N THR A 125 8.92 10.23 5.56
CA THR A 125 7.66 10.90 5.20
C THR A 125 6.71 10.87 6.39
N SER A 126 5.95 11.94 6.59
CA SER A 126 4.84 11.94 7.54
C SER A 126 3.58 11.39 6.90
N LEU A 127 2.86 10.52 7.62
CA LEU A 127 1.60 9.93 7.15
C LEU A 127 0.44 10.30 8.08
N ARG A 128 -0.65 10.75 7.48
CA ARG A 128 -1.86 11.18 8.19
C ARG A 128 -3.10 10.45 7.64
N THR A 129 -4.03 10.14 8.53
CA THR A 129 -5.33 9.55 8.17
C THR A 129 -6.29 10.63 7.65
N VAL A 130 -6.97 10.37 6.55
CA VAL A 130 -8.04 11.22 5.98
C VAL A 130 -9.41 10.77 6.45
N THR A 131 -9.55 9.48 6.73
CA THR A 131 -10.76 8.87 7.32
C THR A 131 -10.40 8.13 8.61
N ASP A 132 -11.39 7.72 9.40
CA ASP A 132 -11.16 6.73 10.44
C ASP A 132 -10.59 5.48 9.77
N SER A 133 -9.52 4.92 10.32
CA SER A 133 -8.71 3.89 9.67
C SER A 133 -8.42 2.74 10.62
N ILE A 134 -8.18 1.56 10.06
CA ILE A 134 -7.68 0.40 10.78
C ILE A 134 -6.28 0.08 10.27
N ALA A 135 -5.33 0.05 11.19
CA ALA A 135 -3.95 -0.35 10.93
C ALA A 135 -3.64 -1.67 11.62
N VAL A 136 -2.86 -2.49 10.96
CA VAL A 136 -2.12 -3.60 11.58
C VAL A 136 -0.67 -3.18 11.69
N LYS A 137 -0.06 -3.38 12.83
CA LYS A 137 1.33 -2.99 13.06
C LYS A 137 2.15 -4.12 13.67
N ILE A 138 3.43 -4.12 13.35
CA ILE A 138 4.46 -4.98 13.95
C ILE A 138 5.70 -4.16 14.25
N SER A 139 6.54 -4.63 15.16
CA SER A 139 7.85 -4.01 15.35
C SER A 139 8.75 -4.23 14.15
N ARG A 140 9.64 -3.26 13.87
CA ARG A 140 10.66 -3.39 12.83
C ARG A 140 11.48 -4.67 13.01
N ALA A 141 11.90 -4.99 14.22
CA ALA A 141 12.69 -6.20 14.49
C ALA A 141 11.99 -7.50 14.05
N MET A 142 10.65 -7.59 14.25
CA MET A 142 9.88 -8.75 13.79
C MET A 142 9.73 -8.78 12.27
N PHE A 143 9.56 -7.62 11.65
CA PHE A 143 9.52 -7.49 10.19
C PHE A 143 10.85 -7.90 9.57
N GLU A 144 11.98 -7.40 10.08
CA GLU A 144 13.32 -7.75 9.64
C GLU A 144 13.59 -9.25 9.77
N LYS A 145 13.27 -9.84 10.94
CA LYS A 145 13.40 -11.28 11.16
C LYS A 145 12.64 -12.09 10.11
N TRP A 146 11.43 -11.65 9.74
CA TRP A 146 10.63 -12.29 8.70
C TRP A 146 11.29 -12.15 7.33
N MET A 147 11.62 -10.93 6.92
CA MET A 147 12.21 -10.65 5.60
C MET A 147 13.54 -11.41 5.39
N TYR A 148 14.38 -11.50 6.42
CA TYR A 148 15.62 -12.25 6.34
C TYR A 148 15.42 -13.78 6.36
N SER A 149 14.33 -14.27 6.93
CA SER A 149 14.03 -15.70 6.97
C SER A 149 13.23 -16.20 5.77
N ASP A 150 12.59 -15.32 5.01
CA ASP A 150 11.70 -15.64 3.89
C ASP A 150 12.00 -14.80 2.65
N ILE A 151 12.79 -15.37 1.76
CA ILE A 151 13.15 -14.71 0.49
C ILE A 151 11.94 -14.40 -0.39
N LYS A 152 10.82 -15.13 -0.25
CA LYS A 152 9.60 -14.86 -1.04
C LYS A 152 8.90 -13.61 -0.51
N ALA A 153 8.85 -13.44 0.81
CA ALA A 153 8.33 -12.23 1.45
C ALA A 153 9.18 -11.01 1.07
N LEU A 154 10.51 -11.11 1.20
CA LEU A 154 11.43 -10.03 0.82
C LEU A 154 11.28 -9.64 -0.66
N LYS A 155 11.19 -10.65 -1.56
CA LYS A 155 10.98 -10.39 -2.98
C LYS A 155 9.64 -9.71 -3.26
N TYR A 156 8.59 -10.09 -2.53
CA TYR A 156 7.28 -9.47 -2.67
C TYR A 156 7.29 -8.02 -2.21
N GLU A 157 7.88 -7.72 -1.04
CA GLU A 157 8.05 -6.35 -0.54
C GLU A 157 8.87 -5.50 -1.51
N SER A 158 10.01 -6.01 -1.98
CA SER A 158 10.85 -5.30 -2.96
C SER A 158 10.11 -5.02 -4.27
N LYS A 159 9.21 -5.94 -4.70
CA LYS A 159 8.35 -5.74 -5.86
C LYS A 159 7.37 -4.59 -5.63
N LEU A 160 6.69 -4.55 -4.48
CA LEU A 160 5.74 -3.47 -4.16
C LEU A 160 6.43 -2.10 -4.12
N ILE A 161 7.63 -2.02 -3.54
CA ILE A 161 8.44 -0.81 -3.54
C ILE A 161 8.84 -0.42 -4.96
N GLY A 162 9.27 -1.38 -5.78
CA GLY A 162 9.61 -1.14 -7.19
C GLY A 162 8.42 -0.63 -8.00
N GLU A 163 7.24 -1.22 -7.84
CA GLU A 163 6.01 -0.76 -8.49
C GLU A 163 5.65 0.67 -8.07
N TYR A 164 5.76 0.98 -6.78
CA TYR A 164 5.56 2.32 -6.25
C TYR A 164 6.53 3.33 -6.87
N LEU A 165 7.83 3.03 -6.94
CA LEU A 165 8.82 3.91 -7.54
C LEU A 165 8.58 4.14 -9.05
N LEU A 166 8.17 3.10 -9.78
CA LEU A 166 7.82 3.23 -11.19
C LEU A 166 6.59 4.12 -11.39
N GLU A 167 5.60 4.02 -10.51
CA GLU A 167 4.42 4.89 -10.51
C GLU A 167 4.80 6.35 -10.24
N GLN A 168 5.68 6.61 -9.27
CA GLN A 168 6.19 7.95 -8.98
C GLN A 168 6.95 8.52 -10.17
N ALA A 169 7.87 7.78 -10.77
CA ALA A 169 8.61 8.22 -11.95
C ALA A 169 7.71 8.50 -13.16
N ARG A 170 6.59 7.78 -13.29
CA ARG A 170 5.56 8.05 -14.30
C ARG A 170 4.85 9.37 -14.02
N ASN A 171 4.43 9.60 -12.78
CA ASN A 171 3.73 10.81 -12.36
C ASN A 171 4.63 12.05 -12.53
N GLU A 172 5.90 11.96 -12.16
CA GLU A 172 6.87 13.04 -12.36
C GLU A 172 7.03 13.39 -13.83
N ARG A 173 7.14 12.41 -14.73
CA ARG A 173 7.21 12.67 -16.19
C ARG A 173 6.00 13.43 -16.69
N ILE A 174 4.80 13.09 -16.22
CA ILE A 174 3.56 13.79 -16.60
C ILE A 174 3.61 15.23 -16.12
N VAL A 175 4.03 15.46 -14.88
CA VAL A 175 4.08 16.81 -14.29
C VAL A 175 5.16 17.69 -14.93
N LEU A 176 6.34 17.13 -15.20
CA LEU A 176 7.51 17.91 -15.65
C LEU A 176 7.55 18.13 -17.15
N LEU A 177 7.12 17.17 -17.96
CA LEU A 177 7.37 17.17 -19.40
C LEU A 177 6.17 17.56 -20.26
N MET A 178 4.96 17.64 -19.68
CA MET A 178 3.74 17.85 -20.46
C MET A 178 3.16 19.25 -20.28
N LYS A 179 2.54 19.76 -21.36
CA LYS A 179 1.74 20.98 -21.32
C LYS A 179 0.47 20.78 -20.48
N GLY A 180 -0.12 21.84 -19.94
CA GLY A 180 -1.27 21.76 -19.04
C GLY A 180 -2.47 20.97 -19.59
N THR A 181 -2.78 21.15 -20.88
CA THR A 181 -3.85 20.42 -21.58
C THR A 181 -3.56 18.92 -21.68
N ASP A 182 -2.31 18.54 -21.99
CA ASP A 182 -1.90 17.15 -22.12
C ASP A 182 -1.92 16.43 -20.76
N ARG A 183 -1.53 17.16 -19.68
CA ARG A 183 -1.65 16.66 -18.31
C ARG A 183 -3.09 16.33 -17.94
N LEU A 184 -4.02 17.25 -18.26
CA LEU A 184 -5.43 17.06 -17.98
C LEU A 184 -5.99 15.85 -18.74
N CYS A 185 -5.68 15.72 -20.03
CA CYS A 185 -6.10 14.59 -20.84
C CYS A 185 -5.58 13.26 -20.27
N LEU A 186 -4.31 13.20 -19.90
CA LEU A 186 -3.73 11.99 -19.31
C LEU A 186 -4.30 11.66 -17.93
N LEU A 187 -4.58 12.66 -17.11
CA LEU A 187 -5.24 12.48 -15.82
C LEU A 187 -6.64 11.90 -16.01
N LEU A 188 -7.40 12.40 -16.97
CA LEU A 188 -8.73 11.89 -17.30
C LEU A 188 -8.66 10.45 -17.84
N VAL A 189 -7.70 10.14 -18.72
CA VAL A 189 -7.49 8.77 -19.23
C VAL A 189 -7.12 7.83 -18.09
N TYR A 190 -6.19 8.24 -17.22
CA TYR A 190 -5.77 7.44 -16.06
C TYR A 190 -6.96 7.16 -15.12
N HIS A 191 -7.73 8.19 -14.78
CA HIS A 191 -8.93 8.01 -13.96
C HIS A 191 -9.98 7.14 -14.64
N TYR A 192 -10.16 7.29 -15.94
CA TYR A 192 -11.08 6.45 -16.70
C TYR A 192 -10.65 4.97 -16.64
N GLU A 193 -9.36 4.67 -16.88
CA GLU A 193 -8.83 3.29 -16.83
C GLU A 193 -8.96 2.67 -15.43
N GLN A 194 -8.81 3.46 -14.37
CA GLN A 194 -8.85 2.98 -12.98
C GLN A 194 -10.26 2.83 -12.42
N TYR A 195 -11.19 3.72 -12.79
CA TYR A 195 -12.48 3.86 -12.13
C TYR A 195 -13.68 3.71 -13.05
N GLN A 196 -13.48 3.28 -14.30
CA GLN A 196 -14.59 3.03 -15.19
C GLN A 196 -15.44 1.85 -14.70
N LYS A 197 -16.76 2.05 -14.74
CA LYS A 197 -17.76 0.98 -14.68
C LYS A 197 -18.64 1.13 -15.91
N ASP A 198 -18.81 0.03 -16.66
CA ASP A 198 -19.65 0.00 -17.87
C ASP A 198 -19.30 1.10 -18.91
N GLY A 199 -18.02 1.44 -19.04
CA GLY A 199 -17.54 2.46 -19.96
C GLY A 199 -17.79 3.91 -19.50
N ILE A 200 -18.24 4.13 -18.27
CA ILE A 200 -18.49 5.45 -17.69
C ILE A 200 -17.47 5.75 -16.60
N LEU A 201 -16.87 6.95 -16.66
CA LEU A 201 -15.99 7.44 -15.60
C LEU A 201 -16.80 7.75 -14.34
N CYS A 202 -16.60 6.98 -13.29
CA CYS A 202 -17.18 7.26 -11.97
C CYS A 202 -16.23 8.15 -11.17
N VAL A 203 -16.57 9.44 -11.05
CA VAL A 203 -15.86 10.35 -10.14
C VAL A 203 -16.57 10.30 -8.79
N LYS A 204 -15.86 9.92 -7.72
CA LYS A 204 -16.39 10.06 -6.36
C LYS A 204 -16.22 11.51 -5.96
N GLU A 205 -17.33 12.13 -5.57
CA GLU A 205 -17.26 13.40 -4.86
C GLU A 205 -16.50 13.21 -3.55
N GLY A 206 -15.49 14.04 -3.32
CA GLY A 206 -14.61 14.02 -2.16
C GLY A 206 -15.24 14.60 -0.92
#